data_50aeb34b6f725fea3bce416a57def514
#
_entry.id   50aeb34b6f725fea3bce416a57def514
#
_cell.length_a   1.000
_cell.length_b   1.000
_cell.length_c   1.000
_cell.angle_alpha   90.00
_cell.angle_beta   90.00
_cell.angle_gamma   90.00
#
_symmetry.space_group_name_H-M   'P 1'
#
loop_
_entity.id
_entity.type
_entity.pdbx_description
1 polymer ?
#
loop_
_entity_poly.entity_id
_entity_poly.type
_entity_poly.pdbx_seq_one_letter_code
_entity_poly.pdbx_strand_id
1 'polypeptide(L)'
;MSVRAADVGEIDHLARLWHEGWRDAHASLAPAGLVRARTLESFRDRLAAALADTFVIGPPGAPSGFYMLKDDELYQFYVARSARGSGIATPLIADAEARLAERGVSTAWLACAIGNDRAARFYEKCGWARARTTVNRLETADGVFEVEVWRYEKGVRV
;
A
#
# COMPACT_ATOMS: atom_id res chain seq x y z
N MET A 1 -4.84 -5.67 -18.59
CA MET A 1 -4.65 -6.49 -17.39
C MET A 1 -5.67 -6.04 -16.34
N SER A 2 -6.43 -6.96 -15.79
CA SER A 2 -7.49 -6.64 -14.85
C SER A 2 -7.04 -6.81 -13.40
N VAL A 3 -7.67 -6.05 -12.52
CA VAL A 3 -7.46 -6.15 -11.07
C VAL A 3 -8.44 -7.18 -10.51
N ARG A 4 -7.98 -8.03 -9.62
CA ARG A 4 -8.76 -9.10 -9.01
C ARG A 4 -8.42 -9.27 -7.54
N ALA A 5 -9.27 -9.98 -6.80
CA ALA A 5 -8.97 -10.35 -5.43
C ALA A 5 -7.72 -11.22 -5.38
N ALA A 6 -6.88 -11.00 -4.36
CA ALA A 6 -5.72 -11.84 -4.12
C ALA A 6 -6.15 -13.27 -3.73
N ASP A 7 -5.38 -14.25 -4.16
CA ASP A 7 -5.59 -15.65 -3.82
C ASP A 7 -4.66 -16.07 -2.68
N VAL A 8 -5.11 -17.00 -1.84
CA VAL A 8 -4.34 -17.52 -0.72
C VAL A 8 -2.99 -18.08 -1.16
N GLY A 9 -2.92 -18.69 -2.35
CA GLY A 9 -1.68 -19.20 -2.92
C GLY A 9 -0.68 -18.13 -3.34
N GLU A 10 -1.06 -16.85 -3.31
CA GLU A 10 -0.20 -15.73 -3.69
C GLU A 10 0.46 -15.04 -2.49
N ILE A 11 0.13 -15.45 -1.26
CA ILE A 11 0.63 -14.78 -0.05
C ILE A 11 2.15 -14.69 -0.01
N ASP A 12 2.87 -15.78 -0.30
CA ASP A 12 4.33 -15.77 -0.26
C ASP A 12 4.93 -14.81 -1.28
N HIS A 13 4.40 -14.79 -2.49
CA HIS A 13 4.85 -13.88 -3.55
C HIS A 13 4.58 -12.43 -3.16
N LEU A 14 3.38 -12.14 -2.68
CA LEU A 14 2.98 -10.79 -2.26
C LEU A 14 3.79 -10.31 -1.06
N ALA A 15 4.10 -11.19 -0.12
CA ALA A 15 4.92 -10.86 1.04
C ALA A 15 6.32 -10.42 0.61
N ARG A 16 6.93 -11.11 -0.36
CA ARG A 16 8.23 -10.72 -0.90
C ARG A 16 8.16 -9.38 -1.62
N LEU A 17 7.15 -9.18 -2.44
CA LEU A 17 6.94 -7.91 -3.15
C LEU A 17 6.78 -6.76 -2.16
N TRP A 18 5.99 -6.95 -1.12
CA TRP A 18 5.77 -5.95 -0.08
C TRP A 18 7.04 -5.66 0.71
N HIS A 19 7.73 -6.72 1.15
CA HIS A 19 8.97 -6.59 1.90
C HIS A 19 10.04 -5.82 1.12
N GLU A 20 10.25 -6.19 -0.14
CA GLU A 20 11.21 -5.50 -1.01
C GLU A 20 10.81 -4.06 -1.26
N GLY A 21 9.55 -3.81 -1.58
CA GLY A 21 9.04 -2.47 -1.84
C GLY A 21 9.07 -1.59 -0.60
N TRP A 22 8.74 -2.15 0.56
CA TRP A 22 8.79 -1.42 1.82
C TRP A 22 10.24 -1.02 2.17
N ARG A 23 11.18 -1.95 2.02
CA ARG A 23 12.60 -1.66 2.28
C ARG A 23 13.13 -0.59 1.32
N ASP A 24 12.83 -0.70 0.05
CA ASP A 24 13.23 0.31 -0.95
C ASP A 24 12.72 1.70 -0.60
N ALA A 25 11.48 1.79 -0.16
CA ALA A 25 10.83 3.07 0.10
C ALA A 25 11.14 3.64 1.50
N HIS A 26 11.35 2.79 2.51
CA HIS A 26 11.30 3.20 3.91
C HIS A 26 12.53 2.89 4.75
N ALA A 27 13.43 1.98 4.32
CA ALA A 27 14.55 1.56 5.16
C ALA A 27 15.45 2.71 5.62
N SER A 28 15.61 3.74 4.79
CA SER A 28 16.40 4.92 5.14
C SER A 28 15.59 6.00 5.87
N LEU A 29 14.26 5.88 5.92
CA LEU A 29 13.35 6.88 6.48
C LEU A 29 12.75 6.44 7.82
N ALA A 30 12.69 5.14 8.08
CA ALA A 30 12.03 4.58 9.26
C ALA A 30 13.02 4.40 10.43
N PRO A 31 12.53 4.39 11.67
CA PRO A 31 13.37 4.04 12.82
C PRO A 31 13.98 2.65 12.66
N ALA A 32 15.22 2.47 13.13
CA ALA A 32 15.95 1.20 12.99
C ALA A 32 15.16 0.02 13.62
N GLY A 33 14.49 0.25 14.75
CA GLY A 33 13.65 -0.78 15.40
C GLY A 33 12.49 -1.24 14.52
N LEU A 34 11.86 -0.31 13.80
CA LEU A 34 10.78 -0.64 12.87
C LEU A 34 11.31 -1.44 11.68
N VAL A 35 12.46 -1.06 11.13
CA VAL A 35 13.09 -1.82 10.03
C VAL A 35 13.37 -3.24 10.47
N ARG A 36 13.87 -3.45 11.69
CA ARG A 36 14.11 -4.80 12.23
C ARG A 36 12.83 -5.60 12.44
N ALA A 37 11.74 -4.94 12.85
CA ALA A 37 10.45 -5.59 13.09
C ALA A 37 9.72 -5.97 11.80
N ARG A 38 9.99 -5.30 10.69
CA ARG A 38 9.37 -5.56 9.39
C ARG A 38 10.10 -6.68 8.64
N THR A 39 10.01 -7.88 9.18
CA THR A 39 10.59 -9.10 8.57
C THR A 39 9.67 -9.62 7.46
N LEU A 40 10.20 -10.49 6.59
CA LEU A 40 9.38 -11.15 5.58
C LEU A 40 8.20 -11.90 6.21
N GLU A 41 8.43 -12.57 7.33
CA GLU A 41 7.38 -13.28 8.08
C GLU A 41 6.28 -12.32 8.56
N SER A 42 6.65 -11.12 9.04
CA SER A 42 5.67 -10.13 9.47
C SER A 42 4.76 -9.70 8.32
N PHE A 43 5.28 -9.59 7.11
CA PHE A 43 4.47 -9.27 5.93
C PHE A 43 3.56 -10.43 5.53
N ARG A 44 4.02 -11.69 5.64
CA ARG A 44 3.16 -12.86 5.42
C ARG A 44 1.97 -12.86 6.38
N ASP A 45 2.23 -12.65 7.66
CA ASP A 45 1.18 -12.64 8.69
C ASP A 45 0.15 -11.55 8.44
N ARG A 46 0.61 -10.36 8.07
CA ARG A 46 -0.27 -9.22 7.77
C ARG A 46 -1.11 -9.47 6.53
N LEU A 47 -0.53 -10.08 5.49
CA LEU A 47 -1.25 -10.46 4.28
C LEU A 47 -2.31 -11.51 4.57
N ALA A 48 -1.96 -12.53 5.33
CA ALA A 48 -2.92 -13.57 5.70
C ALA A 48 -4.11 -12.98 6.46
N ALA A 49 -3.86 -12.04 7.37
CA ALA A 49 -4.90 -11.38 8.17
C ALA A 49 -5.80 -10.45 7.31
N ALA A 50 -5.27 -9.86 6.26
CA ALA A 50 -5.98 -8.87 5.43
C ALA A 50 -6.25 -9.35 4.01
N LEU A 51 -6.20 -10.65 3.76
CA LEU A 51 -6.31 -11.21 2.40
C LEU A 51 -7.62 -10.81 1.71
N ALA A 52 -8.72 -10.77 2.44
CA ALA A 52 -10.03 -10.39 1.90
C ALA A 52 -10.09 -8.94 1.40
N ASP A 53 -9.20 -8.08 1.88
CA ASP A 53 -9.12 -6.68 1.50
C ASP A 53 -7.92 -6.38 0.58
N THR A 54 -7.29 -7.42 0.04
CA THR A 54 -6.12 -7.32 -0.82
C THR A 54 -6.48 -7.66 -2.27
N PHE A 55 -6.08 -6.79 -3.18
CA PHE A 55 -6.39 -6.91 -4.62
C PHE A 55 -5.09 -6.79 -5.42
N VAL A 56 -5.01 -7.52 -6.53
CA VAL A 56 -3.77 -7.69 -7.28
C VAL A 56 -3.99 -7.45 -8.77
N ILE A 57 -2.90 -7.09 -9.43
CA ILE A 57 -2.82 -6.97 -10.88
C ILE A 57 -1.60 -7.77 -11.36
N GLY A 58 -1.76 -8.48 -12.46
CA GLY A 58 -0.68 -9.28 -13.04
C GLY A 58 -0.97 -10.78 -13.05
N PRO A 59 0.01 -11.59 -13.48
CA PRO A 59 -0.22 -13.02 -13.71
C PRO A 59 -0.67 -13.75 -12.44
N PRO A 60 -1.62 -14.70 -12.56
CA PRO A 60 -1.99 -15.56 -11.43
C PRO A 60 -0.75 -16.26 -10.85
N GLY A 61 -0.65 -16.25 -9.52
CA GLY A 61 0.47 -16.83 -8.79
C GLY A 61 1.68 -15.91 -8.65
N ALA A 62 1.83 -14.93 -9.53
CA ALA A 62 2.96 -14.00 -9.54
C ALA A 62 2.52 -12.58 -9.93
N PRO A 63 1.58 -11.96 -9.19
CA PRO A 63 1.12 -10.63 -9.53
C PRO A 63 2.24 -9.59 -9.47
N SER A 64 2.09 -8.55 -10.30
CA SER A 64 3.08 -7.49 -10.45
C SER A 64 2.83 -6.31 -9.51
N GLY A 65 1.67 -6.24 -8.90
CA GLY A 65 1.32 -5.19 -7.95
C GLY A 65 0.11 -5.56 -7.12
N PHE A 66 -0.06 -4.86 -6.00
CA PHE A 66 -1.22 -5.07 -5.14
C PHE A 66 -1.59 -3.79 -4.40
N TYR A 67 -2.80 -3.75 -3.90
CA TYR A 67 -3.22 -2.78 -2.90
C TYR A 67 -4.06 -3.46 -1.82
N MET A 68 -4.13 -2.82 -0.68
CA MET A 68 -4.88 -3.30 0.48
C MET A 68 -5.73 -2.15 1.00
N LEU A 69 -7.00 -2.41 1.27
CA LEU A 69 -7.93 -1.44 1.83
C LEU A 69 -8.15 -1.71 3.33
N LYS A 70 -8.40 -0.63 4.08
CA LYS A 70 -8.80 -0.71 5.48
C LYS A 70 -9.76 0.44 5.76
N ASP A 71 -11.04 0.13 5.96
CA ASP A 71 -12.10 1.14 6.15
C ASP A 71 -12.11 2.13 4.97
N ASP A 72 -11.87 3.41 5.21
CA ASP A 72 -11.81 4.45 4.19
C ASP A 72 -10.39 4.73 3.68
N GLU A 73 -9.43 3.89 4.07
CA GLU A 73 -8.01 4.06 3.78
C GLU A 73 -7.55 3.16 2.63
N LEU A 74 -6.80 3.75 1.68
CA LEU A 74 -5.90 2.99 0.83
C LEU A 74 -4.67 2.67 1.67
N TYR A 75 -4.71 1.50 2.32
CA TYR A 75 -3.79 1.15 3.40
C TYR A 75 -2.40 0.79 2.91
N GLN A 76 -2.30 0.05 1.79
CA GLN A 76 -1.03 -0.32 1.17
C GLN A 76 -1.17 -0.28 -0.34
N PHE A 77 -0.09 0.07 -1.03
CA PHE A 77 -0.04 0.13 -2.48
C PHE A 77 1.41 -0.08 -2.95
N TYR A 78 1.65 -1.17 -3.67
CA TYR A 78 2.99 -1.51 -4.13
C TYR A 78 2.97 -2.12 -5.53
N VAL A 79 3.97 -1.74 -6.33
CA VAL A 79 4.22 -2.31 -7.66
C VAL A 79 5.63 -2.89 -7.64
N ALA A 80 5.79 -4.10 -8.17
CA ALA A 80 7.09 -4.74 -8.24
C ALA A 80 8.08 -3.85 -9.01
N ARG A 81 9.34 -3.84 -8.58
CA ARG A 81 10.39 -3.04 -9.23
C ARG A 81 10.47 -3.34 -10.73
N SER A 82 10.39 -4.63 -11.11
CA SER A 82 10.43 -5.07 -12.49
C SER A 82 9.26 -4.58 -13.34
N ALA A 83 8.16 -4.19 -12.72
CA ALA A 83 6.96 -3.71 -13.41
C ALA A 83 6.82 -2.18 -13.38
N ARG A 84 7.73 -1.47 -12.72
CA ARG A 84 7.71 0.00 -12.69
C ARG A 84 7.93 0.55 -14.09
N GLY A 85 7.18 1.59 -14.43
CA GLY A 85 7.21 2.17 -15.77
C GLY A 85 6.39 1.42 -16.82
N SER A 86 5.74 0.31 -16.45
CA SER A 86 4.87 -0.46 -17.34
C SER A 86 3.45 0.09 -17.46
N GLY A 87 3.09 1.07 -16.59
CA GLY A 87 1.76 1.68 -16.58
C GLY A 87 0.73 0.96 -15.73
N ILE A 88 1.07 -0.12 -15.01
CA ILE A 88 0.09 -0.87 -14.22
C ILE A 88 -0.37 -0.16 -12.95
N ALA A 89 0.42 0.78 -12.45
CA ALA A 89 0.06 1.51 -11.22
C ALA A 89 -1.23 2.33 -11.40
N THR A 90 -1.43 2.92 -12.55
CA THR A 90 -2.61 3.75 -12.84
C THR A 90 -3.92 2.97 -12.79
N PRO A 91 -4.09 1.85 -13.52
CA PRO A 91 -5.31 1.05 -13.38
C PRO A 91 -5.46 0.42 -12.00
N LEU A 92 -4.36 0.12 -11.32
CA LEU A 92 -4.41 -0.45 -9.97
C LEU A 92 -4.99 0.55 -8.97
N ILE A 93 -4.51 1.80 -8.97
CA ILE A 93 -5.05 2.81 -8.04
C ILE A 93 -6.48 3.22 -8.41
N ALA A 94 -6.81 3.26 -9.69
CA ALA A 94 -8.16 3.53 -10.14
C ALA A 94 -9.15 2.48 -9.63
N ASP A 95 -8.75 1.21 -9.63
CA ASP A 95 -9.56 0.12 -9.07
C ASP A 95 -9.77 0.30 -7.56
N ALA A 96 -8.74 0.69 -6.83
CA ALA A 96 -8.84 0.95 -5.39
C ALA A 96 -9.85 2.08 -5.10
N GLU A 97 -9.78 3.16 -5.86
CA GLU A 97 -10.71 4.29 -5.72
C GLU A 97 -12.14 3.87 -6.00
N ALA A 98 -12.35 3.07 -7.05
CA ALA A 98 -13.68 2.55 -7.39
C ALA A 98 -14.24 1.64 -6.30
N ARG A 99 -13.44 0.75 -5.72
CA ARG A 99 -13.89 -0.13 -4.63
C ARG A 99 -14.21 0.65 -3.36
N LEU A 100 -13.43 1.67 -3.04
CA LEU A 100 -13.72 2.55 -1.91
C LEU A 100 -15.05 3.27 -2.12
N ALA A 101 -15.30 3.78 -3.31
CA ALA A 101 -16.57 4.43 -3.66
C ALA A 101 -17.75 3.45 -3.54
N GLU A 102 -17.59 2.22 -4.00
CA GLU A 102 -18.60 1.17 -3.88
C GLU A 102 -18.93 0.83 -2.42
N ARG A 103 -17.94 0.98 -1.52
CA ARG A 103 -18.14 0.80 -0.07
C ARG A 103 -18.83 2.00 0.60
N GLY A 104 -19.17 3.04 -0.16
CA GLY A 104 -19.82 4.25 0.36
C GLY A 104 -18.84 5.31 0.87
N VAL A 105 -17.56 5.18 0.58
CA VAL A 105 -16.56 6.17 0.98
C VAL A 105 -16.68 7.40 0.10
N SER A 106 -16.78 8.58 0.70
CA SER A 106 -16.80 9.85 -0.04
C SER A 106 -15.40 10.41 -0.22
N THR A 107 -14.62 10.44 0.86
CA THR A 107 -13.22 10.89 0.83
C THR A 107 -12.35 9.77 1.37
N ALA A 108 -11.47 9.28 0.52
CA ALA A 108 -10.46 8.29 0.89
C ALA A 108 -9.17 8.98 1.33
N TRP A 109 -8.37 8.27 2.11
CA TRP A 109 -7.08 8.78 2.54
C TRP A 109 -6.00 7.70 2.45
N LEU A 110 -4.76 8.14 2.46
CA LEU A 110 -3.59 7.26 2.55
C LEU A 110 -2.48 7.97 3.34
N ALA A 111 -1.61 7.17 3.91
CA ALA A 111 -0.40 7.64 4.57
C ALA A 111 0.80 7.42 3.66
N CYS A 112 1.59 8.47 3.45
CA CYS A 112 2.82 8.40 2.67
C CYS A 112 3.98 8.83 3.57
N ALA A 113 5.02 8.02 3.66
CA ALA A 113 6.18 8.37 4.47
C ALA A 113 6.80 9.68 4.01
N ILE A 114 7.10 10.57 4.97
CA ILE A 114 7.78 11.82 4.65
C ILE A 114 9.18 11.50 4.10
N GLY A 115 9.45 12.01 2.90
CA GLY A 115 10.69 11.72 2.17
C GLY A 115 10.54 10.69 1.06
N ASN A 116 9.42 9.97 1.00
CA ASN A 116 9.12 9.08 -0.12
C ASN A 116 8.54 9.90 -1.28
N ASP A 117 9.39 10.68 -1.91
CA ASP A 117 8.99 11.67 -2.91
C ASP A 117 8.45 11.04 -4.20
N ARG A 118 8.95 9.86 -4.56
CA ARG A 118 8.46 9.13 -5.72
C ARG A 118 6.99 8.75 -5.57
N ALA A 119 6.63 8.19 -4.41
CA ALA A 119 5.25 7.84 -4.12
C ALA A 119 4.37 9.09 -4.05
N ALA A 120 4.84 10.14 -3.37
CA ALA A 120 4.12 11.40 -3.26
C ALA A 120 3.79 11.98 -4.63
N ARG A 121 4.76 12.02 -5.55
CA ARG A 121 4.54 12.51 -6.91
C ARG A 121 3.52 11.66 -7.66
N PHE A 122 3.56 10.34 -7.49
CA PHE A 122 2.59 9.45 -8.12
C PHE A 122 1.18 9.73 -7.62
N TYR A 123 0.98 9.84 -6.31
CA TYR A 123 -0.34 10.14 -5.75
C TYR A 123 -0.86 11.49 -6.21
N GLU A 124 -0.02 12.51 -6.21
CA GLU A 124 -0.39 13.84 -6.68
C GLU A 124 -0.79 13.84 -8.16
N LYS A 125 -0.06 13.10 -8.96
CA LYS A 125 -0.38 12.93 -10.39
C LYS A 125 -1.73 12.23 -10.59
N CYS A 126 -2.11 11.35 -9.67
CA CYS A 126 -3.41 10.65 -9.70
C CYS A 126 -4.54 11.45 -9.04
N GLY A 127 -4.29 12.69 -8.65
CA GLY A 127 -5.33 13.57 -8.11
C GLY A 127 -5.49 13.53 -6.60
N TRP A 128 -4.58 12.87 -5.88
CA TRP A 128 -4.57 12.90 -4.42
C TRP A 128 -3.90 14.18 -3.94
N ALA A 129 -4.45 14.80 -2.91
CA ALA A 129 -3.94 16.05 -2.35
C ALA A 129 -3.36 15.83 -0.96
N ARG A 130 -2.18 16.40 -0.71
CA ARG A 130 -1.57 16.37 0.62
C ARG A 130 -2.39 17.27 1.54
N ALA A 131 -3.07 16.66 2.51
CA ALA A 131 -3.95 17.37 3.42
C ALA A 131 -3.19 17.93 4.63
N ARG A 132 -2.33 17.08 5.24
CA ARG A 132 -1.56 17.45 6.42
C ARG A 132 -0.53 16.39 6.78
N THR A 133 0.32 16.71 7.76
CA THR A 133 1.17 15.75 8.43
C THR A 133 0.40 15.18 9.62
N THR A 134 0.53 13.88 9.85
CA THR A 134 -0.11 13.19 10.97
C THR A 134 0.82 12.09 11.50
N VAL A 135 0.51 11.57 12.68
CA VAL A 135 1.30 10.49 13.30
C VAL A 135 0.59 9.16 13.07
N ASN A 136 1.30 8.20 12.47
CA ASN A 136 0.86 6.81 12.36
C ASN A 136 1.41 6.01 13.53
N ARG A 137 0.54 5.26 14.20
CA ARG A 137 0.93 4.28 15.21
C ARG A 137 1.00 2.91 14.55
N LEU A 138 2.20 2.35 14.51
CA LEU A 138 2.46 1.06 13.85
C LEU A 138 2.73 -0.01 14.90
N GLU A 139 1.83 -0.96 15.01
CA GLU A 139 1.96 -2.09 15.93
C GLU A 139 2.85 -3.17 15.31
N THR A 140 3.81 -3.65 16.08
CA THR A 140 4.72 -4.73 15.69
C THR A 140 4.92 -5.71 16.84
N ALA A 141 5.53 -6.85 16.54
CA ALA A 141 5.91 -7.84 17.58
C ALA A 141 6.85 -7.23 18.64
N ASP A 142 7.60 -6.18 18.28
CA ASP A 142 8.57 -5.51 19.16
C ASP A 142 8.00 -4.24 19.80
N GLY A 143 6.70 -4.01 19.71
CA GLY A 143 6.04 -2.86 20.30
C GLY A 143 5.44 -1.92 19.26
N VAL A 144 5.08 -0.72 19.72
CA VAL A 144 4.45 0.32 18.91
C VAL A 144 5.48 1.34 18.50
N PHE A 145 5.48 1.68 17.21
CA PHE A 145 6.29 2.77 16.66
C PHE A 145 5.38 3.90 16.20
N GLU A 146 5.72 5.12 16.55
CA GLU A 146 5.02 6.31 16.05
C GLU A 146 5.87 6.96 14.97
N VAL A 147 5.28 7.17 13.79
CA VAL A 147 5.97 7.73 12.64
C VAL A 147 5.13 8.86 12.04
N GLU A 148 5.75 10.01 11.82
CA GLU A 148 5.09 11.10 11.10
C GLU A 148 5.01 10.77 9.63
N VAL A 149 3.83 11.01 9.04
CA VAL A 149 3.55 10.76 7.62
C VAL A 149 2.81 11.94 7.02
N TRP A 150 2.87 12.05 5.69
CA TRP A 150 1.95 12.90 4.94
C TRP A 150 0.64 12.15 4.77
N ARG A 151 -0.45 12.79 5.13
CA ARG A 151 -1.78 12.29 4.83
C ARG A 151 -2.27 12.89 3.52
N TYR A 152 -2.56 12.02 2.56
CA TYR A 152 -3.17 12.38 1.29
C TYR A 152 -4.64 12.02 1.31
N GLU A 153 -5.46 12.85 0.65
CA GLU A 153 -6.90 12.63 0.56
C GLU A 153 -7.37 12.80 -0.88
N LYS A 154 -8.44 12.09 -1.22
CA LYS A 154 -9.08 12.21 -2.52
C LYS A 154 -10.58 11.92 -2.39
N GLY A 155 -11.41 12.77 -3.02
CA GLY A 155 -12.82 12.47 -3.21
C GLY A 155 -12.96 11.33 -4.23
N VAL A 156 -13.57 10.22 -3.81
CA VAL A 156 -13.71 9.02 -4.67
C VAL A 156 -15.16 8.76 -5.04
N ARG A 157 -16.09 9.45 -4.41
CA ARG A 157 -17.52 9.31 -4.70
C ARG A 157 -17.83 9.91 -6.07
N VAL A 158 -18.54 9.15 -6.87
CA VAL A 158 -18.99 9.58 -8.19
C VAL A 158 -20.35 10.28 -8.10
#